data_ebdff12c1e4425c4bef158f9a44de6f3
#
_entry.id   ebdff12c1e4425c4bef158f9a44de6f3
#
_cell.length_a   1.000
_cell.length_b   1.000
_cell.length_c   1.000
_cell.angle_alpha   90.00
_cell.angle_beta   90.00
_cell.angle_gamma   90.00
#
_symmetry.space_group_name_H-M   'P 1'
#
loop_
_entity.id
_entity.type
_entity.pdbx_description
1 polymer ?
#
loop_
_entity_poly.entity_id
_entity_poly.type
_entity_poly.pdbx_seq_one_letter_code
_entity_poly.pdbx_strand_id
1 'polypeptide(L)'
;MKILLVPSLLVLFSTSLFPQTLSTLNSESGFNNTSEVNNVNNPCITPLEYQLLEKQTKDNIKILGLDKVARKNSYSTTLNWPIRAAAGFEDCDYYFIGAYVDQNTATGAIQDFDCGSNTYDGHHGTDISEWPFGFYKMDNNLVEVVAAAPGTIVQKADGNFDRNCSSNNLTANSIIIQHADGSEALYWHMKSNSVTSKIVGQTVVAGEYLGVVGSSGSASGPHLHFEVWSGNANTTYKDPFSGNCNLLNSNSWWNAQRPHTNSKVIKVSVNTTDIVLPGCPNTETPNESHSFAIPFQGAGLNAGYAKFYIFIRDDVAGLTADCKIKNPNGSVFNSWTYTSTANNKTYIKGYSKLLPTISGTYSFEATYNGSTCSTSFDITQAVGIASVSDAGQLILFPNPANGIINLSGRILESEKCKLTLSNCIGQVFMENNYLNISGKHEFILSVSEIPNGVYFLTCESGLTKIVKKLIVQNQ
;
A
#
# COMPACT_ATOMS: atom_id res chain seq x y z
N MET A 1 -73.31 -28.36 9.53
CA MET A 1 -72.04 -28.70 8.91
C MET A 1 -71.71 -27.59 7.92
N LYS A 2 -70.94 -26.58 8.35
CA LYS A 2 -70.61 -25.39 7.55
C LYS A 2 -69.23 -25.63 6.92
N ILE A 3 -69.19 -25.65 5.60
CA ILE A 3 -67.99 -25.73 4.81
C ILE A 3 -67.44 -24.33 4.61
N LEU A 4 -66.23 -24.03 5.11
CA LEU A 4 -65.52 -22.80 4.82
C LEU A 4 -64.75 -22.97 3.51
N LEU A 5 -65.05 -22.12 2.53
CA LEU A 5 -64.23 -21.92 1.34
C LEU A 5 -63.10 -20.93 1.65
N VAL A 6 -61.87 -21.32 1.35
CA VAL A 6 -60.68 -20.43 1.38
C VAL A 6 -60.41 -19.99 -0.05
N PRO A 7 -60.30 -18.69 -0.36
CA PRO A 7 -59.95 -18.23 -1.70
C PRO A 7 -58.40 -18.28 -1.89
N SER A 8 -57.98 -18.99 -2.94
CA SER A 8 -56.57 -19.00 -3.40
C SER A 8 -56.22 -17.68 -4.05
N LEU A 9 -55.22 -16.98 -3.48
CA LEU A 9 -54.65 -15.75 -4.00
C LEU A 9 -53.62 -16.10 -5.07
N LEU A 10 -53.89 -15.84 -6.34
CA LEU A 10 -53.01 -16.00 -7.48
C LEU A 10 -52.10 -14.78 -7.52
N VAL A 11 -50.81 -14.91 -7.12
CA VAL A 11 -49.81 -13.84 -7.25
C VAL A 11 -49.20 -13.93 -8.66
N LEU A 12 -49.60 -12.99 -9.51
CA LEU A 12 -49.00 -12.75 -10.82
C LEU A 12 -47.67 -12.01 -10.62
N PHE A 13 -46.54 -12.69 -10.82
CA PHE A 13 -45.24 -12.04 -10.98
C PHE A 13 -45.15 -11.38 -12.35
N SER A 14 -45.31 -10.07 -12.40
CA SER A 14 -44.96 -9.29 -13.58
C SER A 14 -43.44 -9.07 -13.57
N THR A 15 -42.71 -9.75 -14.46
CA THR A 15 -41.30 -9.41 -14.74
C THR A 15 -41.25 -8.15 -15.59
N SER A 16 -41.12 -7.02 -14.94
CA SER A 16 -40.75 -5.78 -15.62
C SER A 16 -39.26 -5.83 -15.92
N LEU A 17 -38.89 -6.12 -17.15
CA LEU A 17 -37.59 -5.82 -17.74
C LEU A 17 -37.43 -4.32 -17.83
N PHE A 18 -36.83 -3.69 -16.80
CA PHE A 18 -36.27 -2.35 -16.92
C PHE A 18 -34.90 -2.46 -17.54
N PRO A 19 -34.59 -1.70 -18.58
CA PRO A 19 -33.22 -1.53 -19.04
C PRO A 19 -32.46 -0.82 -17.91
N GLN A 20 -31.51 -1.50 -17.27
CA GLN A 20 -30.56 -0.86 -16.36
C GLN A 20 -29.73 0.12 -17.17
N THR A 21 -30.02 1.39 -17.01
CA THR A 21 -29.18 2.47 -17.50
C THR A 21 -27.81 2.39 -16.86
N LEU A 22 -26.78 2.32 -17.69
CA LEU A 22 -25.34 2.15 -17.39
C LEU A 22 -24.73 3.35 -16.62
N SER A 23 -25.50 4.08 -15.80
CA SER A 23 -25.10 5.38 -15.24
C SER A 23 -24.65 5.40 -13.78
N THR A 24 -24.40 4.26 -13.11
CA THR A 24 -24.10 4.25 -11.67
C THR A 24 -22.86 3.45 -11.24
N LEU A 25 -21.83 3.31 -12.10
CA LEU A 25 -20.58 2.63 -11.72
C LEU A 25 -19.42 3.60 -11.39
N ASN A 26 -19.70 4.85 -11.06
CA ASN A 26 -18.72 5.75 -10.43
C ASN A 26 -18.85 5.63 -8.90
N SER A 27 -18.48 4.47 -8.34
CA SER A 27 -18.37 4.37 -6.88
C SER A 27 -17.12 5.11 -6.43
N GLU A 28 -17.31 6.23 -5.73
CA GLU A 28 -16.25 6.94 -5.04
C GLU A 28 -16.19 6.40 -3.61
N SER A 29 -15.00 6.00 -3.16
CA SER A 29 -14.74 5.64 -1.77
C SER A 29 -13.72 6.61 -1.18
N GLY A 30 -14.00 7.13 0.00
CA GLY A 30 -13.09 7.99 0.75
C GLY A 30 -12.99 7.45 2.18
N PHE A 31 -11.76 7.36 2.71
CA PHE A 31 -11.49 6.89 4.06
C PHE A 31 -10.59 7.88 4.78
N ASN A 32 -11.02 8.31 5.96
CA ASN A 32 -10.12 8.94 6.92
C ASN A 32 -9.39 7.82 7.66
N ASN A 33 -8.08 7.75 7.50
CA ASN A 33 -7.28 6.92 8.38
C ASN A 33 -6.93 7.75 9.62
N THR A 34 -7.90 7.93 10.50
CA THR A 34 -7.62 8.31 11.87
C THR A 34 -7.17 7.03 12.57
N SER A 35 -5.93 6.58 12.34
CA SER A 35 -5.24 5.88 13.41
C SER A 35 -5.17 6.91 14.51
N GLU A 36 -6.12 6.80 15.44
CA GLU A 36 -6.29 7.74 16.51
C GLU A 36 -5.01 7.81 17.31
N VAL A 37 -4.30 8.93 17.19
CA VAL A 37 -3.43 9.42 18.25
C VAL A 37 -4.36 9.93 19.36
N ASN A 38 -5.29 9.08 19.77
CA ASN A 38 -6.25 9.34 20.81
C ASN A 38 -5.93 8.48 22.01
N ASN A 39 -4.88 8.88 22.76
CA ASN A 39 -4.83 8.48 24.15
C ASN A 39 -4.46 9.71 25.00
N VAL A 40 -5.48 10.47 25.30
CA VAL A 40 -5.48 11.68 26.14
C VAL A 40 -4.90 11.43 27.56
N ASN A 41 -4.55 10.18 27.92
CA ASN A 41 -4.16 9.86 29.29
C ASN A 41 -2.96 8.90 29.47
N ASN A 42 -2.24 8.51 28.39
CA ASN A 42 -1.06 7.65 28.54
C ASN A 42 0.08 8.16 27.65
N PRO A 43 1.11 8.77 28.25
CA PRO A 43 2.29 9.21 27.51
C PRO A 43 3.02 8.03 26.85
N CYS A 44 3.67 8.25 25.72
CA CYS A 44 4.52 7.27 25.04
C CYS A 44 5.63 6.73 25.93
N ILE A 45 6.14 7.56 26.84
CA ILE A 45 7.17 7.24 27.83
C ILE A 45 6.60 7.56 29.20
N THR A 46 6.49 6.56 30.05
CA THR A 46 5.97 6.74 31.41
C THR A 46 6.95 7.53 32.29
N PRO A 47 6.49 8.20 33.36
CA PRO A 47 7.37 8.89 34.30
C PRO A 47 8.46 7.99 34.90
N LEU A 48 8.17 6.71 35.12
CA LEU A 48 9.15 5.74 35.62
C LEU A 48 10.21 5.43 34.55
N GLU A 49 9.81 5.25 33.30
CA GLU A 49 10.75 5.03 32.21
C GLU A 49 11.66 6.24 32.02
N TYR A 50 11.13 7.48 32.06
CA TYR A 50 11.97 8.68 32.05
C TYR A 50 13.01 8.69 33.17
N GLN A 51 12.64 8.35 34.40
CA GLN A 51 13.58 8.27 35.52
C GLN A 51 14.69 7.22 35.28
N LEU A 52 14.34 6.07 34.72
CA LEU A 52 15.30 5.01 34.40
C LEU A 52 16.24 5.43 33.27
N LEU A 53 15.71 6.03 32.20
CA LEU A 53 16.48 6.54 31.08
C LEU A 53 17.43 7.66 31.52
N GLU A 54 16.94 8.62 32.29
CA GLU A 54 17.74 9.70 32.84
C GLU A 54 18.91 9.15 33.67
N LYS A 55 18.63 8.20 34.57
CA LYS A 55 19.68 7.59 35.39
C LYS A 55 20.71 6.86 34.54
N GLN A 56 20.29 6.01 33.61
CA GLN A 56 21.19 5.25 32.73
C GLN A 56 22.05 6.20 31.88
N THR A 57 21.43 7.21 31.27
CA THR A 57 22.10 8.20 30.45
C THR A 57 23.13 8.98 31.24
N LYS A 58 22.80 9.47 32.45
CA LYS A 58 23.74 10.18 33.35
C LYS A 58 24.91 9.29 33.75
N ASP A 59 24.64 8.05 34.16
CA ASP A 59 25.69 7.11 34.56
C ASP A 59 26.65 6.83 33.41
N ASN A 60 26.15 6.60 32.18
CA ASN A 60 26.97 6.37 30.99
C ASN A 60 27.76 7.61 30.59
N ILE A 61 27.17 8.79 30.58
CA ILE A 61 27.85 10.06 30.29
C ILE A 61 29.04 10.28 31.27
N LYS A 62 28.85 9.99 32.56
CA LYS A 62 29.91 10.08 33.58
C LYS A 62 31.02 9.05 33.34
N ILE A 63 30.65 7.78 33.07
CA ILE A 63 31.61 6.69 32.77
C ILE A 63 32.46 7.06 31.54
N LEU A 64 31.84 7.62 30.51
CA LEU A 64 32.47 8.03 29.26
C LEU A 64 33.27 9.36 29.39
N GLY A 65 33.15 10.06 30.52
CA GLY A 65 33.80 11.36 30.75
C GLY A 65 33.23 12.51 29.92
N LEU A 66 32.02 12.35 29.37
CA LEU A 66 31.35 13.35 28.54
C LEU A 66 30.71 14.47 29.38
N ASP A 67 30.57 14.30 30.69
CA ASP A 67 30.13 15.31 31.66
C ASP A 67 31.13 16.46 31.83
N LYS A 68 32.39 16.25 31.45
CA LYS A 68 33.47 17.24 31.51
C LYS A 68 33.48 18.21 30.34
N VAL A 69 32.71 17.94 29.30
CA VAL A 69 32.50 18.84 28.18
C VAL A 69 31.74 20.06 28.71
N ALA A 70 32.36 21.25 28.69
CA ALA A 70 31.72 22.48 29.18
C ALA A 70 30.39 22.69 28.43
N ARG A 71 29.26 22.61 29.18
CA ARG A 71 27.96 22.95 28.63
C ARG A 71 27.98 24.41 28.19
N LYS A 72 27.80 24.64 26.89
CA LYS A 72 27.69 25.99 26.37
C LYS A 72 26.35 26.57 26.82
N ASN A 73 26.33 27.86 27.17
CA ASN A 73 25.08 28.59 27.47
C ASN A 73 24.14 28.70 26.24
N SER A 74 24.65 28.37 25.06
CA SER A 74 23.88 28.29 23.83
C SER A 74 24.13 26.96 23.14
N TYR A 75 23.04 26.24 22.80
CA TYR A 75 23.12 25.04 22.00
C TYR A 75 23.43 25.43 20.55
N SER A 76 24.33 24.68 19.91
CA SER A 76 24.77 24.88 18.54
C SER A 76 24.50 23.72 17.63
N THR A 77 23.91 22.62 18.17
CA THR A 77 23.51 21.46 17.38
C THR A 77 22.35 21.81 16.47
N THR A 78 22.54 21.57 15.19
CA THR A 78 21.45 21.60 14.20
C THR A 78 21.11 20.19 13.78
N LEU A 79 19.80 19.91 13.64
CA LEU A 79 19.24 18.59 13.41
C LEU A 79 18.83 18.42 11.95
N ASN A 80 19.18 17.32 11.34
CA ASN A 80 18.57 16.84 10.12
C ASN A 80 17.36 15.95 10.45
N TRP A 81 16.52 15.72 9.46
CA TRP A 81 15.33 14.88 9.64
C TRP A 81 15.72 13.46 10.06
N PRO A 82 15.11 12.88 11.13
CA PRO A 82 15.63 11.68 11.81
C PRO A 82 15.22 10.36 11.16
N ILE A 83 14.45 10.40 10.07
CA ILE A 83 14.08 9.21 9.29
C ILE A 83 14.29 9.43 7.80
N ARG A 84 14.50 8.33 7.07
CA ARG A 84 14.61 8.37 5.61
C ARG A 84 14.00 7.12 4.99
N ALA A 85 13.63 7.22 3.72
CA ALA A 85 13.29 6.05 2.91
C ALA A 85 14.52 5.15 2.73
N ALA A 86 14.34 3.84 2.89
CA ALA A 86 15.37 2.85 2.57
C ALA A 86 15.59 2.73 1.06
N ALA A 87 16.72 2.14 0.66
CA ALA A 87 16.97 1.85 -0.74
C ALA A 87 15.88 0.92 -1.31
N GLY A 88 15.35 1.25 -2.48
CA GLY A 88 14.26 0.49 -3.11
C GLY A 88 12.85 0.89 -2.64
N PHE A 89 12.71 1.95 -1.85
CA PHE A 89 11.41 2.52 -1.54
C PHE A 89 10.76 3.15 -2.78
N GLU A 90 9.52 2.77 -3.11
CA GLU A 90 8.88 3.12 -4.38
C GLU A 90 7.80 4.19 -4.27
N ASP A 91 7.18 4.38 -3.08
CA ASP A 91 6.18 5.43 -2.88
C ASP A 91 6.80 6.84 -2.99
N CYS A 92 5.99 7.87 -3.20
CA CYS A 92 6.47 9.24 -3.36
C CYS A 92 6.89 9.92 -2.03
N ASP A 93 6.39 9.39 -0.91
CA ASP A 93 6.78 9.77 0.45
C ASP A 93 6.33 8.68 1.44
N TYR A 94 6.73 8.72 2.69
CA TYR A 94 6.62 7.58 3.60
C TYR A 94 6.04 7.90 4.97
N TYR A 95 5.77 9.17 5.32
CA TYR A 95 5.42 9.57 6.68
C TYR A 95 4.31 10.61 6.73
N PHE A 96 3.73 10.79 7.91
CA PHE A 96 3.04 12.01 8.36
C PHE A 96 3.45 12.31 9.80
N ILE A 97 3.20 13.55 10.28
CA ILE A 97 3.46 13.91 11.67
C ILE A 97 2.16 13.70 12.46
N GLY A 98 2.17 12.70 13.32
CA GLY A 98 1.05 12.34 14.20
C GLY A 98 0.84 13.36 15.30
N ALA A 99 1.92 13.75 16.00
CA ALA A 99 1.89 14.71 17.09
C ALA A 99 3.21 15.49 17.17
N TYR A 100 3.12 16.75 17.58
CA TYR A 100 4.24 17.61 17.96
C TYR A 100 4.40 17.64 19.48
N VAL A 101 5.43 18.35 19.96
CA VAL A 101 5.63 18.62 21.38
C VAL A 101 4.46 19.46 21.92
N ASP A 102 3.94 19.08 23.09
CA ASP A 102 2.93 19.87 23.79
C ASP A 102 3.58 21.09 24.46
N GLN A 103 3.16 22.28 24.04
CA GLN A 103 3.61 23.55 24.60
C GLN A 103 2.81 23.97 25.85
N ASN A 104 1.66 23.32 26.09
CA ASN A 104 0.78 23.67 27.22
C ASN A 104 0.98 22.72 28.39
N THR A 105 1.59 23.22 29.45
CA THR A 105 1.88 22.40 30.64
C THR A 105 0.71 22.20 31.59
N ALA A 106 -0.45 22.79 31.29
CA ALA A 106 -1.66 22.63 32.12
C ALA A 106 -2.36 21.32 31.79
N THR A 107 -2.58 20.46 32.76
CA THR A 107 -3.23 19.15 32.58
C THR A 107 -4.57 19.26 31.85
N GLY A 108 -4.71 18.49 30.77
CA GLY A 108 -5.90 18.45 29.93
C GLY A 108 -5.99 19.56 28.88
N ALA A 109 -5.01 20.46 28.80
CA ALA A 109 -4.89 21.47 27.76
C ALA A 109 -3.73 21.12 26.84
N ILE A 110 -3.88 21.32 25.53
CA ILE A 110 -2.89 20.98 24.50
C ILE A 110 -2.63 22.16 23.59
N GLN A 111 -1.38 22.31 23.15
CA GLN A 111 -1.00 23.29 22.15
C GLN A 111 0.31 22.88 21.46
N ASP A 112 0.34 22.86 20.14
CA ASP A 112 1.59 22.65 19.40
C ASP A 112 2.34 23.97 19.14
N PHE A 113 3.54 23.88 18.57
CA PHE A 113 4.43 25.04 18.32
C PHE A 113 3.82 26.09 17.39
N ASP A 114 2.85 25.72 16.53
CA ASP A 114 2.19 26.63 15.57
C ASP A 114 0.78 27.09 16.07
N CYS A 115 0.54 26.96 17.38
CA CYS A 115 -0.71 27.31 18.08
C CYS A 115 -1.91 26.40 17.73
N GLY A 116 -1.68 25.28 17.11
CA GLY A 116 -2.68 24.26 16.79
C GLY A 116 -2.86 23.24 17.91
N SER A 117 -3.65 22.21 17.62
CA SER A 117 -3.94 21.10 18.53
C SER A 117 -3.35 19.76 18.05
N ASN A 118 -2.32 19.80 17.18
CA ASN A 118 -1.68 18.58 16.68
C ASN A 118 -0.67 18.02 17.67
N THR A 119 -1.13 17.70 18.87
CA THR A 119 -0.37 17.12 19.98
C THR A 119 -1.34 16.44 20.96
N TYR A 120 -0.82 15.87 22.04
CA TYR A 120 -1.61 15.38 23.20
C TYR A 120 -0.95 15.81 24.51
N ASP A 121 -1.74 15.79 25.59
CA ASP A 121 -1.34 16.30 26.91
C ASP A 121 -0.05 15.66 27.42
N GLY A 122 0.96 16.49 27.69
CA GLY A 122 2.26 16.08 28.19
C GLY A 122 3.16 15.38 27.15
N HIS A 123 2.95 15.57 25.87
CA HIS A 123 3.82 15.02 24.82
C HIS A 123 5.13 15.81 24.70
N HIS A 124 6.27 15.15 24.88
CA HIS A 124 7.59 15.80 24.89
C HIS A 124 8.36 15.69 23.56
N GLY A 125 7.84 14.96 22.59
CA GLY A 125 8.52 14.66 21.33
C GLY A 125 7.73 15.01 20.07
N THR A 126 8.25 14.57 18.94
CA THR A 126 7.58 14.60 17.66
C THR A 126 7.33 13.16 17.22
N ASP A 127 6.06 12.79 17.01
CA ASP A 127 5.68 11.48 16.51
C ASP A 127 5.64 11.49 14.99
N ILE A 128 6.57 10.80 14.36
CA ILE A 128 6.72 10.70 12.91
C ILE A 128 6.26 9.31 12.49
N SER A 129 5.01 9.21 12.06
CA SER A 129 4.35 7.95 11.75
C SER A 129 4.58 7.51 10.30
N GLU A 130 4.81 6.22 10.10
CA GLU A 130 4.84 5.61 8.76
C GLU A 130 3.43 5.55 8.17
N TRP A 131 3.28 5.98 6.92
CA TRP A 131 2.00 5.93 6.23
C TRP A 131 2.15 5.94 4.71
N PRO A 132 1.23 5.32 3.93
CA PRO A 132 0.24 4.34 4.38
C PRO A 132 0.90 2.99 4.68
N PHE A 133 0.17 2.06 5.28
CA PHE A 133 0.60 0.69 5.58
C PHE A 133 1.86 0.62 6.46
N GLY A 134 1.77 1.14 7.70
CA GLY A 134 2.92 1.24 8.60
C GLY A 134 3.55 -0.11 8.94
N PHE A 135 2.79 -1.14 9.33
CA PHE A 135 3.36 -2.46 9.60
C PHE A 135 3.99 -3.14 8.38
N TYR A 136 3.45 -2.91 7.18
CA TYR A 136 4.09 -3.37 5.94
C TYR A 136 5.46 -2.70 5.74
N LYS A 137 5.54 -1.38 5.95
CA LYS A 137 6.80 -0.64 5.85
C LYS A 137 7.80 -1.10 6.91
N MET A 138 7.35 -1.27 8.15
CA MET A 138 8.16 -1.80 9.25
C MET A 138 8.69 -3.21 8.92
N ASP A 139 7.83 -4.15 8.49
CA ASP A 139 8.21 -5.53 8.22
C ASP A 139 9.24 -5.63 7.08
N ASN A 140 9.13 -4.77 6.07
CA ASN A 140 10.02 -4.72 4.93
C ASN A 140 11.21 -3.75 5.09
N ASN A 141 11.40 -3.15 6.28
CA ASN A 141 12.48 -2.21 6.60
C ASN A 141 12.53 -1.01 5.64
N LEU A 142 11.38 -0.48 5.25
CA LEU A 142 11.28 0.56 4.22
C LEU A 142 11.55 1.98 4.73
N VAL A 143 11.53 2.20 6.06
CA VAL A 143 11.83 3.50 6.67
C VAL A 143 12.89 3.34 7.74
N GLU A 144 14.04 3.92 7.49
CA GLU A 144 15.19 3.88 8.40
C GLU A 144 15.16 5.06 9.37
N VAL A 145 15.53 4.78 10.63
CA VAL A 145 15.88 5.79 11.62
C VAL A 145 17.35 6.13 11.46
N VAL A 146 17.67 7.43 11.38
CA VAL A 146 19.03 7.92 11.18
C VAL A 146 19.39 8.98 12.21
N ALA A 147 20.69 9.11 12.54
CA ALA A 147 21.16 10.12 13.47
C ALA A 147 20.87 11.53 12.92
N ALA A 148 20.08 12.32 13.63
CA ALA A 148 19.74 13.69 13.25
C ALA A 148 20.96 14.62 13.27
N ALA A 149 21.91 14.37 14.17
CA ALA A 149 23.18 15.11 14.27
C ALA A 149 24.30 14.17 14.73
N PRO A 150 25.57 14.53 14.53
CA PRO A 150 26.68 13.74 15.02
C PRO A 150 26.74 13.76 16.55
N GLY A 151 27.19 12.63 17.15
CA GLY A 151 27.30 12.53 18.61
C GLY A 151 27.80 11.19 19.07
N THR A 152 27.70 10.94 20.36
CA THR A 152 28.08 9.68 21.02
C THR A 152 26.84 8.97 21.54
N ILE A 153 26.70 7.68 21.29
CA ILE A 153 25.62 6.85 21.83
C ILE A 153 25.81 6.76 23.35
N VAL A 154 24.84 7.24 24.12
CA VAL A 154 24.86 7.23 25.59
C VAL A 154 23.83 6.30 26.21
N GLN A 155 22.83 5.83 25.43
CA GLN A 155 21.88 4.80 25.83
C GLN A 155 21.46 4.00 24.59
N LYS A 156 21.19 2.70 24.79
CA LYS A 156 20.68 1.82 23.74
C LYS A 156 19.86 0.68 24.37
N ALA A 157 18.71 0.39 23.79
CA ALA A 157 17.89 -0.79 24.06
C ALA A 157 17.43 -1.42 22.75
N ASP A 158 17.42 -2.76 22.67
CA ASP A 158 16.98 -3.51 21.49
C ASP A 158 16.45 -4.88 21.90
N GLY A 159 15.72 -5.57 20.98
CA GLY A 159 15.19 -6.90 21.19
C GLY A 159 13.84 -6.95 21.93
N ASN A 160 13.24 -5.79 22.25
CA ASN A 160 11.92 -5.72 22.86
C ASN A 160 10.82 -5.93 21.80
N PHE A 161 9.64 -6.40 22.25
CA PHE A 161 8.48 -6.59 21.38
C PHE A 161 8.05 -5.29 20.69
N ASP A 162 7.79 -5.34 19.39
CA ASP A 162 7.63 -4.17 18.53
C ASP A 162 6.34 -4.12 17.69
N ARG A 163 5.31 -4.90 18.08
CA ARG A 163 4.01 -4.89 17.38
C ARG A 163 2.87 -4.45 18.29
N ASN A 164 3.09 -3.37 19.03
CA ASN A 164 2.09 -2.82 19.92
C ASN A 164 1.08 -1.95 19.12
N CYS A 165 -0.16 -1.93 19.61
CA CYS A 165 -1.31 -1.25 18.99
C CYS A 165 -2.04 -0.35 19.98
N SER A 166 -1.53 -0.22 21.17
CA SER A 166 -2.12 0.59 22.25
C SER A 166 -1.07 0.89 23.32
N SER A 167 -1.36 1.88 24.13
CA SER A 167 -0.56 2.20 25.32
C SER A 167 -0.40 1.00 26.23
N ASN A 168 0.81 0.82 26.75
CA ASN A 168 1.18 -0.29 27.63
C ASN A 168 2.39 0.12 28.50
N ASN A 169 2.92 -0.82 29.30
CA ASN A 169 4.10 -0.61 30.15
C ASN A 169 5.31 -1.45 29.68
N LEU A 170 5.36 -1.81 28.38
CA LEU A 170 6.48 -2.56 27.82
C LEU A 170 7.63 -1.61 27.46
N THR A 171 8.85 -2.11 27.57
CA THR A 171 10.05 -1.36 27.19
C THR A 171 10.13 -1.21 25.67
N ALA A 172 10.48 -0.03 25.20
CA ALA A 172 10.73 0.22 23.79
C ALA A 172 12.18 -0.09 23.39
N ASN A 173 12.39 -0.29 22.08
CA ASN A 173 13.71 -0.27 21.46
C ASN A 173 14.08 1.18 21.19
N SER A 174 15.29 1.58 21.59
CA SER A 174 15.67 3.01 21.63
C SER A 174 17.17 3.25 21.51
N ILE A 175 17.51 4.49 21.15
CA ILE A 175 18.86 5.04 21.22
C ILE A 175 18.78 6.47 21.76
N ILE A 176 19.74 6.85 22.61
CA ILE A 176 19.99 8.26 22.97
C ILE A 176 21.41 8.62 22.53
N ILE A 177 21.53 9.74 21.83
CA ILE A 177 22.80 10.30 21.33
C ILE A 177 23.05 11.62 22.02
N GLN A 178 24.20 11.78 22.67
CA GLN A 178 24.66 13.07 23.17
C GLN A 178 25.51 13.79 22.11
N HIS A 179 25.18 15.04 21.85
CA HIS A 179 25.87 15.92 20.92
C HIS A 179 27.00 16.69 21.58
N ALA A 180 27.86 17.33 20.77
CA ALA A 180 29.07 18.03 21.26
C ALA A 180 28.78 19.23 22.18
N ASP A 181 27.57 19.82 22.11
CA ASP A 181 27.14 20.90 22.98
C ASP A 181 26.45 20.42 24.27
N GLY A 182 26.38 19.11 24.48
CA GLY A 182 25.73 18.45 25.60
C GLY A 182 24.22 18.23 25.47
N SER A 183 23.61 18.66 24.37
CA SER A 183 22.23 18.29 24.06
C SER A 183 22.13 16.82 23.69
N GLU A 184 20.95 16.24 23.82
CA GLU A 184 20.70 14.82 23.58
C GLU A 184 19.50 14.66 22.65
N ALA A 185 19.57 13.69 21.72
CA ALA A 185 18.45 13.27 20.90
C ALA A 185 18.06 11.83 21.26
N LEU A 186 16.77 11.62 21.54
CA LEU A 186 16.14 10.34 21.83
C LEU A 186 15.36 9.84 20.63
N TYR A 187 15.62 8.59 20.25
CA TYR A 187 14.92 7.85 19.18
C TYR A 187 14.20 6.64 19.80
N TRP A 188 12.87 6.61 19.75
CA TRP A 188 12.03 5.68 20.50
C TRP A 188 11.08 4.89 19.58
N HIS A 189 10.56 3.78 20.05
CA HIS A 189 9.66 2.86 19.37
C HIS A 189 10.27 2.09 18.18
N MET A 190 11.59 1.94 18.12
CA MET A 190 12.27 1.28 17.01
C MET A 190 11.88 -0.20 16.86
N LYS A 191 12.07 -0.75 15.65
CA LYS A 191 11.84 -2.15 15.35
C LYS A 191 12.82 -3.05 16.11
N SER A 192 12.34 -4.18 16.58
CA SER A 192 13.13 -5.19 17.31
C SER A 192 14.23 -5.77 16.41
N ASN A 193 15.42 -5.92 16.99
CA ASN A 193 16.64 -6.42 16.31
C ASN A 193 17.07 -5.60 15.07
N SER A 194 16.63 -4.34 14.97
CA SER A 194 17.05 -3.44 13.90
C SER A 194 18.05 -2.39 14.36
N VAL A 195 18.19 -2.18 15.68
CA VAL A 195 19.03 -1.12 16.25
C VAL A 195 20.49 -1.39 15.92
N THR A 196 21.20 -0.38 15.43
CA THR A 196 22.60 -0.47 14.97
C THR A 196 23.48 -1.36 15.87
N SER A 197 24.44 -2.05 15.30
CA SER A 197 25.40 -2.86 16.05
C SER A 197 26.37 -2.04 16.91
N LYS A 198 26.43 -0.71 16.73
CA LYS A 198 27.22 0.17 17.59
C LYS A 198 26.74 0.11 19.04
N ILE A 199 27.67 0.23 19.95
CA ILE A 199 27.44 0.17 21.39
C ILE A 199 27.56 1.55 22.06
N VAL A 200 27.13 1.65 23.30
CA VAL A 200 27.32 2.86 24.14
C VAL A 200 28.79 3.25 24.17
N GLY A 201 29.08 4.54 23.98
CA GLY A 201 30.40 5.12 23.87
C GLY A 201 30.93 5.27 22.44
N GLN A 202 30.30 4.61 21.45
CA GLN A 202 30.67 4.80 20.05
C GLN A 202 30.00 6.03 19.44
N THR A 203 30.71 6.68 18.51
CA THR A 203 30.22 7.88 17.82
C THR A 203 29.45 7.54 16.56
N VAL A 204 28.54 8.43 16.20
CA VAL A 204 27.80 8.42 14.94
C VAL A 204 27.95 9.76 14.23
N VAL A 205 27.83 9.74 12.90
CA VAL A 205 27.75 10.95 12.07
C VAL A 205 26.30 11.26 11.71
N ALA A 206 26.00 12.50 11.33
CA ALA A 206 24.67 12.86 10.87
C ALA A 206 24.24 12.00 9.66
N GLY A 207 23.02 11.49 9.66
CA GLY A 207 22.47 10.59 8.62
C GLY A 207 22.94 9.13 8.74
N GLU A 208 23.74 8.77 9.74
CA GLU A 208 24.14 7.38 9.97
C GLU A 208 22.94 6.53 10.43
N TYR A 209 22.84 5.30 9.91
CA TYR A 209 21.78 4.35 10.25
C TYR A 209 21.78 4.01 11.74
N LEU A 210 20.61 4.14 12.38
CA LEU A 210 20.39 3.78 13.77
C LEU A 210 19.48 2.56 13.92
N GLY A 211 18.56 2.34 12.98
CA GLY A 211 17.62 1.23 12.99
C GLY A 211 16.45 1.47 12.03
N VAL A 212 15.35 0.78 12.27
CA VAL A 212 14.10 0.87 11.51
C VAL A 212 13.00 1.39 12.42
N VAL A 213 12.08 2.20 11.86
CA VAL A 213 10.86 2.61 12.55
C VAL A 213 10.06 1.39 12.96
N GLY A 214 9.53 1.37 14.17
CA GLY A 214 8.79 0.24 14.72
C GLY A 214 7.62 0.67 15.59
N SER A 215 7.10 -0.28 16.39
CA SER A 215 5.99 -0.05 17.31
C SER A 215 6.27 -0.72 18.67
N SER A 216 7.49 -0.57 19.21
CA SER A 216 7.89 -1.13 20.49
C SER A 216 7.53 -0.21 21.66
N GLY A 217 7.29 -0.77 22.85
CA GLY A 217 6.86 -0.01 24.02
C GLY A 217 5.41 0.47 23.93
N SER A 218 5.09 1.61 24.55
CA SER A 218 3.74 2.20 24.56
C SER A 218 3.44 2.91 23.26
N ALA A 219 3.10 2.17 22.20
CA ALA A 219 2.88 2.65 20.84
C ALA A 219 1.55 2.16 20.28
N SER A 220 0.87 2.98 19.47
CA SER A 220 -0.40 2.65 18.81
C SER A 220 -0.22 2.12 17.37
N GLY A 221 1.00 2.11 16.86
CA GLY A 221 1.39 1.68 15.51
C GLY A 221 2.81 2.16 15.17
N PRO A 222 3.36 1.77 14.02
CA PRO A 222 4.73 2.12 13.64
C PRO A 222 4.95 3.63 13.50
N HIS A 223 5.78 4.17 14.35
CA HIS A 223 6.22 5.57 14.31
C HIS A 223 7.57 5.73 15.03
N LEU A 224 8.31 6.78 14.70
CA LEU A 224 9.42 7.27 15.48
C LEU A 224 8.90 8.36 16.43
N HIS A 225 9.03 8.16 17.74
CA HIS A 225 8.94 9.23 18.71
C HIS A 225 10.34 9.82 18.90
N PHE A 226 10.48 11.10 18.55
CA PHE A 226 11.77 11.82 18.54
C PHE A 226 11.74 12.97 19.54
N GLU A 227 12.62 12.92 20.55
CA GLU A 227 12.78 13.99 21.53
C GLU A 227 14.15 14.65 21.47
N VAL A 228 14.22 15.89 21.90
CA VAL A 228 15.46 16.64 22.11
C VAL A 228 15.54 17.13 23.54
N TRP A 229 16.64 16.82 24.21
CA TRP A 229 16.90 17.24 25.58
C TRP A 229 18.07 18.23 25.64
N SER A 230 17.95 19.26 26.48
CA SER A 230 19.02 20.24 26.71
C SER A 230 19.94 19.89 27.88
N GLY A 231 19.72 18.72 28.52
CA GLY A 231 20.59 18.27 29.62
C GLY A 231 19.96 17.12 30.38
N ASN A 232 20.30 15.90 30.21
CA ASN A 232 20.14 14.68 30.98
C ASN A 232 18.84 14.53 31.79
N ALA A 233 17.74 15.19 31.43
CA ALA A 233 16.45 15.06 32.10
C ALA A 233 15.29 15.39 31.16
N ASN A 234 14.20 14.63 31.28
CA ASN A 234 12.95 14.88 30.57
C ASN A 234 12.33 16.26 30.87
N THR A 235 12.67 16.87 32.00
CA THR A 235 12.21 18.22 32.37
C THR A 235 12.91 19.34 31.60
N THR A 236 13.93 19.03 30.80
CA THR A 236 14.70 19.98 29.99
C THR A 236 14.54 19.71 28.50
N TYR A 237 13.45 19.05 28.11
CA TYR A 237 13.12 18.81 26.69
C TYR A 237 12.94 20.10 25.91
N LYS A 238 13.16 20.03 24.61
CA LYS A 238 13.06 21.12 23.65
C LYS A 238 12.14 20.70 22.51
N ASP A 239 11.41 21.65 21.98
CA ASP A 239 10.76 21.44 20.71
C ASP A 239 11.71 21.88 19.59
N PRO A 240 12.16 20.96 18.71
CA PRO A 240 13.07 21.34 17.62
C PRO A 240 12.44 22.26 16.58
N PHE A 241 11.12 22.43 16.56
CA PHE A 241 10.44 23.37 15.67
C PHE A 241 10.38 24.78 16.28
N SER A 242 10.48 25.81 15.46
CA SER A 242 10.13 27.16 15.84
C SER A 242 8.76 27.55 15.30
N GLY A 243 8.01 28.28 16.11
CA GLY A 243 6.68 28.78 15.75
C GLY A 243 6.15 29.76 16.78
N ASN A 244 5.00 30.33 16.51
CA ASN A 244 4.43 31.42 17.32
C ASN A 244 4.10 30.99 18.76
N CYS A 245 3.86 29.71 18.98
CA CYS A 245 3.48 29.16 20.29
C CYS A 245 4.56 28.26 20.89
N ASN A 246 5.77 28.17 20.30
CA ASN A 246 6.86 27.46 20.94
C ASN A 246 7.39 28.28 22.12
N LEU A 247 7.16 27.78 23.33
CA LEU A 247 7.60 28.38 24.60
C LEU A 247 8.94 27.79 25.11
N LEU A 248 9.44 26.72 24.49
CA LEU A 248 10.62 25.98 24.98
C LEU A 248 11.92 26.48 24.39
N ASN A 249 11.89 27.10 23.21
CA ASN A 249 13.05 27.71 22.54
C ASN A 249 12.61 28.76 21.50
N SER A 250 13.48 29.72 21.24
CA SER A 250 13.19 30.85 20.36
C SER A 250 13.51 30.61 18.89
N ASN A 251 14.32 29.59 18.57
CA ASN A 251 14.81 29.33 17.23
C ASN A 251 14.61 27.84 16.87
N SER A 252 14.41 27.55 15.60
CA SER A 252 14.42 26.18 15.12
C SER A 252 15.79 25.52 15.35
N TRP A 253 15.74 24.25 15.74
CA TRP A 253 16.92 23.38 15.80
C TRP A 253 17.11 22.60 14.49
N TRP A 254 16.11 22.61 13.60
CA TRP A 254 16.21 21.94 12.30
C TRP A 254 17.12 22.72 11.35
N ASN A 255 18.01 22.02 10.66
CA ASN A 255 18.78 22.58 9.54
C ASN A 255 17.84 23.07 8.41
N ALA A 256 16.76 22.34 8.18
CA ALA A 256 15.67 22.71 7.28
C ALA A 256 14.35 22.29 7.93
N GLN A 257 13.70 23.22 8.65
CA GLN A 257 12.44 22.96 9.30
C GLN A 257 11.35 22.63 8.27
N ARG A 258 10.67 21.52 8.49
CA ARG A 258 9.48 21.18 7.69
C ARG A 258 8.29 22.05 8.10
N PRO A 259 7.41 22.40 7.15
CA PRO A 259 6.21 23.17 7.49
C PRO A 259 5.29 22.35 8.39
N HIS A 260 4.49 23.02 9.25
CA HIS A 260 3.49 22.40 10.11
C HIS A 260 2.46 21.59 9.31
N THR A 261 2.01 22.13 8.18
CA THR A 261 1.14 21.46 7.22
C THR A 261 1.93 21.25 5.91
N ASN A 262 2.13 19.99 5.53
CA ASN A 262 2.90 19.61 4.33
C ASN A 262 2.03 18.76 3.40
N SER A 263 1.03 19.43 2.82
CA SER A 263 0.01 18.81 1.95
C SER A 263 0.62 18.19 0.69
N LYS A 264 0.44 16.89 0.51
CA LYS A 264 1.06 16.15 -0.59
C LYS A 264 0.35 14.83 -0.85
N VAL A 265 0.23 14.43 -2.13
CA VAL A 265 0.01 13.00 -2.46
C VAL A 265 1.31 12.25 -2.25
N ILE A 266 1.30 11.28 -1.35
CA ILE A 266 2.51 10.52 -0.98
C ILE A 266 2.55 9.11 -1.59
N LYS A 267 1.41 8.63 -2.09
CA LYS A 267 1.29 7.37 -2.82
C LYS A 267 0.11 7.45 -3.78
N VAL A 268 0.23 6.78 -4.89
CA VAL A 268 -0.89 6.42 -5.78
C VAL A 268 -0.84 4.93 -6.04
N SER A 269 -2.00 4.28 -6.21
CA SER A 269 -2.05 2.86 -6.53
C SER A 269 -3.16 2.53 -7.52
N VAL A 270 -2.98 1.43 -8.26
CA VAL A 270 -3.98 0.83 -9.14
C VAL A 270 -4.30 -0.56 -8.60
N ASN A 271 -5.57 -0.85 -8.38
CA ASN A 271 -6.02 -2.05 -7.69
C ASN A 271 -7.16 -2.72 -8.47
N THR A 272 -7.31 -4.03 -8.32
CA THR A 272 -8.44 -4.79 -8.92
C THR A 272 -9.70 -4.72 -8.07
N THR A 273 -9.55 -4.55 -6.77
CA THR A 273 -10.64 -4.48 -5.77
C THR A 273 -10.44 -3.25 -4.89
N ASP A 274 -11.42 -2.93 -4.06
CA ASP A 274 -11.24 -1.91 -3.04
C ASP A 274 -10.14 -2.35 -2.06
N ILE A 275 -9.32 -1.37 -1.64
CA ILE A 275 -8.28 -1.60 -0.65
C ILE A 275 -8.93 -1.87 0.72
N VAL A 276 -8.35 -2.80 1.45
CA VAL A 276 -8.70 -3.07 2.83
C VAL A 276 -7.53 -2.62 3.69
N LEU A 277 -7.80 -1.68 4.61
CA LEU A 277 -6.81 -1.29 5.62
C LEU A 277 -6.84 -2.34 6.73
N PRO A 278 -5.75 -3.08 6.93
CA PRO A 278 -5.69 -4.09 7.97
C PRO A 278 -5.67 -3.45 9.35
N GLY A 279 -6.36 -4.10 10.30
CA GLY A 279 -6.30 -3.70 11.70
C GLY A 279 -4.93 -4.05 12.32
N CYS A 280 -4.44 -3.17 13.21
CA CYS A 280 -3.24 -3.43 13.98
C CYS A 280 -3.36 -4.73 14.83
N PRO A 281 -2.36 -5.58 14.93
CA PRO A 281 -1.00 -5.49 14.38
C PRO A 281 -0.80 -6.33 13.10
N ASN A 282 -1.84 -6.55 12.32
CA ASN A 282 -1.77 -7.41 11.14
C ASN A 282 -0.77 -6.87 10.12
N THR A 283 -0.08 -7.78 9.47
CA THR A 283 0.80 -7.45 8.35
C THR A 283 -0.03 -6.92 7.20
N GLU A 284 0.28 -5.71 6.78
CA GLU A 284 -0.40 -5.02 5.70
C GLU A 284 0.32 -5.33 4.39
N THR A 285 -0.36 -6.06 3.52
CA THR A 285 0.11 -6.25 2.17
C THR A 285 -0.73 -5.38 1.25
N PRO A 286 -0.15 -4.35 0.61
CA PRO A 286 -0.86 -3.56 -0.39
C PRO A 286 -1.34 -4.47 -1.53
N ASN A 287 -2.66 -4.48 -1.82
CA ASN A 287 -3.24 -5.29 -2.89
C ASN A 287 -3.21 -4.53 -4.24
N GLU A 288 -2.05 -4.05 -4.62
CA GLU A 288 -1.84 -3.32 -5.87
C GLU A 288 -1.70 -4.28 -7.05
N SER A 289 -2.06 -3.81 -8.24
CA SER A 289 -1.83 -4.51 -9.49
C SER A 289 -1.13 -3.61 -10.49
N HIS A 290 -0.01 -4.07 -10.99
CA HIS A 290 0.77 -3.38 -12.01
C HIS A 290 0.61 -4.00 -13.41
N SER A 291 -0.27 -4.99 -13.57
CA SER A 291 -0.53 -5.63 -14.86
C SER A 291 -1.98 -6.11 -14.97
N PHE A 292 -2.61 -5.80 -16.10
CA PHE A 292 -3.99 -6.15 -16.41
C PHE A 292 -4.04 -6.80 -17.79
N ALA A 293 -4.52 -8.05 -17.87
CA ALA A 293 -4.62 -8.79 -19.12
C ALA A 293 -5.98 -8.61 -19.80
N ILE A 294 -5.97 -8.35 -21.11
CA ILE A 294 -7.18 -8.32 -21.94
C ILE A 294 -7.47 -9.73 -22.47
N PRO A 295 -8.71 -10.24 -22.41
CA PRO A 295 -9.91 -9.61 -21.82
C PRO A 295 -9.82 -9.54 -20.30
N PHE A 296 -10.30 -8.43 -19.73
CA PHE A 296 -10.26 -8.22 -18.29
C PHE A 296 -11.13 -9.27 -17.57
N GLN A 297 -10.50 -10.04 -16.69
CA GLN A 297 -11.14 -11.11 -15.90
C GLN A 297 -10.74 -10.96 -14.42
N GLY A 298 -11.64 -11.41 -13.54
CA GLY A 298 -11.41 -11.40 -12.10
C GLY A 298 -12.36 -10.48 -11.33
N ALA A 299 -12.29 -10.54 -10.02
CA ALA A 299 -13.13 -9.74 -9.14
C ALA A 299 -12.86 -8.23 -9.39
N GLY A 300 -13.95 -7.49 -9.64
CA GLY A 300 -13.89 -6.04 -9.89
C GLY A 300 -13.56 -5.62 -11.32
N LEU A 301 -13.02 -6.51 -12.17
CA LEU A 301 -12.64 -6.18 -13.55
C LEU A 301 -13.63 -6.56 -14.63
N ASN A 302 -14.72 -7.24 -14.29
CA ASN A 302 -15.69 -7.80 -15.26
C ASN A 302 -16.29 -6.78 -16.25
N ALA A 303 -16.16 -5.47 -15.97
CA ALA A 303 -16.58 -4.40 -16.85
C ALA A 303 -15.38 -3.56 -17.36
N GLY A 304 -14.14 -4.01 -17.16
CA GLY A 304 -12.92 -3.29 -17.54
C GLY A 304 -12.57 -2.11 -16.63
N TYR A 305 -13.13 -2.02 -15.42
CA TYR A 305 -12.81 -0.98 -14.46
C TYR A 305 -11.76 -1.46 -13.47
N ALA A 306 -10.81 -0.57 -13.12
CA ALA A 306 -9.92 -0.73 -11.99
C ALA A 306 -10.13 0.39 -10.95
N LYS A 307 -9.58 0.20 -9.77
CA LYS A 307 -9.63 1.16 -8.66
C LYS A 307 -8.33 1.96 -8.64
N PHE A 308 -8.45 3.26 -8.66
CA PHE A 308 -7.34 4.22 -8.62
C PHE A 308 -7.38 4.98 -7.31
N TYR A 309 -6.37 4.82 -6.47
CA TYR A 309 -6.30 5.44 -5.16
C TYR A 309 -5.22 6.51 -5.08
N ILE A 310 -5.55 7.60 -4.40
CA ILE A 310 -4.59 8.62 -3.97
C ILE A 310 -4.53 8.64 -2.44
N PHE A 311 -3.32 8.72 -1.91
CA PHE A 311 -3.04 8.78 -0.48
C PHE A 311 -2.45 10.15 -0.18
N ILE A 312 -3.17 10.95 0.59
CA ILE A 312 -2.84 12.36 0.83
C ILE A 312 -2.42 12.55 2.28
N ARG A 313 -1.22 13.09 2.50
CA ARG A 313 -0.80 13.65 3.77
C ARG A 313 -1.28 15.09 3.87
N ASP A 314 -1.75 15.50 5.05
CA ASP A 314 -2.27 16.84 5.35
C ASP A 314 -3.25 17.32 4.28
N ASP A 315 -4.36 16.59 4.15
CA ASP A 315 -5.45 16.95 3.24
C ASP A 315 -6.15 18.20 3.77
N VAL A 316 -6.17 19.26 2.97
CA VAL A 316 -6.69 20.58 3.39
C VAL A 316 -7.95 20.94 2.61
N ALA A 317 -9.01 21.33 3.31
CA ALA A 317 -10.28 21.72 2.71
C ALA A 317 -10.09 22.81 1.64
N GLY A 318 -10.70 22.58 0.48
CA GLY A 318 -10.61 23.46 -0.69
C GLY A 318 -9.43 23.18 -1.61
N LEU A 319 -8.40 22.43 -1.21
CA LEU A 319 -7.34 22.01 -2.12
C LEU A 319 -7.84 20.90 -3.05
N THR A 320 -7.24 20.84 -4.24
CA THR A 320 -7.61 19.88 -5.28
C THR A 320 -6.45 19.00 -5.70
N ALA A 321 -6.74 17.72 -5.99
CA ALA A 321 -5.81 16.83 -6.66
C ALA A 321 -6.26 16.58 -8.10
N ASP A 322 -5.39 16.89 -9.06
CA ASP A 322 -5.58 16.56 -10.47
C ASP A 322 -5.05 15.16 -10.76
N CYS A 323 -5.94 14.25 -11.10
CA CYS A 323 -5.66 12.85 -11.36
C CYS A 323 -5.69 12.57 -12.87
N LYS A 324 -4.72 11.81 -13.38
CA LYS A 324 -4.61 11.48 -14.81
C LYS A 324 -4.13 10.06 -15.02
N ILE A 325 -4.74 9.38 -16.00
CA ILE A 325 -4.18 8.18 -16.61
C ILE A 325 -3.56 8.64 -17.94
N LYS A 326 -2.29 8.32 -18.16
CA LYS A 326 -1.57 8.65 -19.41
C LYS A 326 -1.30 7.42 -20.24
N ASN A 327 -1.44 7.59 -21.54
CA ASN A 327 -1.05 6.65 -22.57
C ASN A 327 0.48 6.43 -22.60
N PRO A 328 0.98 5.33 -23.22
CA PRO A 328 2.41 5.10 -23.39
C PRO A 328 3.17 6.24 -24.11
N ASN A 329 2.49 7.03 -24.91
CA ASN A 329 3.06 8.21 -25.60
C ASN A 329 3.00 9.50 -24.76
N GLY A 330 2.56 9.42 -23.49
CA GLY A 330 2.43 10.55 -22.57
C GLY A 330 1.15 11.40 -22.72
N SER A 331 0.31 11.16 -23.74
CA SER A 331 -0.98 11.85 -23.86
C SER A 331 -1.96 11.38 -22.77
N VAL A 332 -2.92 12.23 -22.41
CA VAL A 332 -3.93 11.90 -21.40
C VAL A 332 -4.97 10.94 -21.99
N PHE A 333 -5.14 9.76 -21.35
CA PHE A 333 -6.22 8.82 -21.63
C PHE A 333 -7.51 9.21 -20.89
N ASN A 334 -7.38 9.51 -19.58
CA ASN A 334 -8.50 9.91 -18.73
C ASN A 334 -8.01 10.89 -17.67
N SER A 335 -8.88 11.79 -17.19
CA SER A 335 -8.56 12.71 -16.11
C SER A 335 -9.78 13.03 -15.27
N TRP A 336 -9.56 13.34 -13.98
CA TRP A 336 -10.58 13.78 -13.03
C TRP A 336 -9.92 14.56 -11.89
N THR A 337 -10.73 15.25 -11.11
CA THR A 337 -10.26 16.04 -9.97
C THR A 337 -10.90 15.54 -8.69
N TYR A 338 -10.12 15.46 -7.63
CA TYR A 338 -10.56 15.38 -6.24
C TYR A 338 -10.54 16.78 -5.64
N THR A 339 -11.56 17.15 -4.86
CA THR A 339 -11.56 18.37 -4.05
C THR A 339 -11.76 17.99 -2.60
N SER A 340 -10.85 18.40 -1.74
CA SER A 340 -10.95 18.16 -0.30
C SER A 340 -12.09 18.95 0.31
N THR A 341 -12.88 18.30 1.17
CA THR A 341 -14.02 18.90 1.88
C THR A 341 -13.76 19.13 3.37
N ALA A 342 -12.63 18.63 3.89
CA ALA A 342 -12.26 18.73 5.31
C ALA A 342 -10.73 18.73 5.47
N ASN A 343 -10.25 19.16 6.62
CA ASN A 343 -8.85 19.01 7.00
C ASN A 343 -8.63 17.64 7.62
N ASN A 344 -7.74 16.83 7.05
CA ASN A 344 -7.39 15.51 7.54
C ASN A 344 -5.87 15.36 7.60
N LYS A 345 -5.34 14.73 8.64
CA LYS A 345 -3.90 14.39 8.72
C LYS A 345 -3.48 13.43 7.61
N THR A 346 -4.33 12.45 7.38
CA THR A 346 -4.17 11.48 6.29
C THR A 346 -5.52 11.22 5.64
N TYR A 347 -5.55 11.08 4.33
CA TYR A 347 -6.79 10.81 3.60
C TYR A 347 -6.52 9.87 2.42
N ILE A 348 -7.43 8.93 2.20
CA ILE A 348 -7.39 8.01 1.05
C ILE A 348 -8.65 8.21 0.23
N LYS A 349 -8.49 8.48 -1.06
CA LYS A 349 -9.60 8.60 -1.99
C LYS A 349 -9.46 7.61 -3.14
N GLY A 350 -10.48 6.80 -3.35
CA GLY A 350 -10.56 5.82 -4.43
C GLY A 350 -11.57 6.20 -5.50
N TYR A 351 -11.27 5.80 -6.74
CA TYR A 351 -12.09 6.00 -7.94
C TYR A 351 -12.12 4.74 -8.79
N SER A 352 -13.30 4.35 -9.26
CA SER A 352 -13.41 3.34 -10.31
C SER A 352 -13.31 4.02 -11.67
N LYS A 353 -12.31 3.65 -12.48
CA LYS A 353 -12.10 4.19 -13.84
C LYS A 353 -11.89 3.06 -14.83
N LEU A 354 -12.36 3.29 -16.05
CA LEU A 354 -12.21 2.35 -17.16
C LEU A 354 -10.72 2.22 -17.51
N LEU A 355 -10.24 0.99 -17.66
CA LEU A 355 -8.90 0.68 -18.12
C LEU A 355 -8.78 0.88 -19.64
N PRO A 356 -7.61 1.27 -20.15
CA PRO A 356 -7.31 1.24 -21.57
C PRO A 356 -7.43 -0.18 -22.15
N THR A 357 -7.80 -0.30 -23.42
CA THR A 357 -7.97 -1.58 -24.12
C THR A 357 -6.86 -1.87 -25.14
N ILE A 358 -5.84 -1.03 -25.20
CA ILE A 358 -4.67 -1.19 -26.08
C ILE A 358 -3.50 -1.60 -25.20
N SER A 359 -2.74 -2.63 -25.60
CA SER A 359 -1.55 -3.07 -24.89
C SER A 359 -0.50 -1.97 -24.80
N GLY A 360 0.14 -1.85 -23.65
CA GLY A 360 1.20 -0.88 -23.40
C GLY A 360 1.36 -0.55 -21.94
N THR A 361 2.43 0.16 -21.60
CA THR A 361 2.70 0.66 -20.26
C THR A 361 2.07 2.05 -20.10
N TYR A 362 1.12 2.14 -19.19
CA TYR A 362 0.38 3.35 -18.82
C TYR A 362 0.91 3.88 -17.48
N SER A 363 0.63 5.16 -17.21
CA SER A 363 0.89 5.71 -15.87
C SER A 363 -0.39 6.32 -15.28
N PHE A 364 -0.52 6.16 -13.97
CA PHE A 364 -1.47 6.91 -13.15
C PHE A 364 -0.71 7.94 -12.34
N GLU A 365 -1.08 9.19 -12.44
CA GLU A 365 -0.48 10.30 -11.69
C GLU A 365 -1.55 11.14 -11.00
N ALA A 366 -1.18 11.70 -9.84
CA ALA A 366 -1.98 12.68 -9.13
C ALA A 366 -1.09 13.84 -8.68
N THR A 367 -1.55 15.07 -8.95
CA THR A 367 -0.86 16.30 -8.54
C THR A 367 -1.71 17.01 -7.49
N TYR A 368 -1.15 17.23 -6.30
CA TYR A 368 -1.79 17.90 -5.17
C TYR A 368 -0.84 18.93 -4.57
N ASN A 369 -1.29 20.17 -4.39
CA ASN A 369 -0.48 21.26 -3.85
C ASN A 369 0.91 21.38 -4.54
N GLY A 370 0.95 21.28 -5.86
CA GLY A 370 2.17 21.39 -6.66
C GLY A 370 3.10 20.16 -6.65
N SER A 371 2.79 19.13 -5.88
CA SER A 371 3.56 17.88 -5.84
C SER A 371 2.85 16.78 -6.63
N THR A 372 3.57 16.10 -7.52
CA THR A 372 3.05 14.99 -8.33
C THR A 372 3.59 13.65 -7.83
N CYS A 373 2.70 12.68 -7.70
CA CYS A 373 3.02 11.28 -7.44
C CYS A 373 2.49 10.42 -8.59
N SER A 374 3.25 9.40 -9.00
CA SER A 374 2.87 8.54 -10.12
C SER A 374 3.28 7.09 -9.92
N THR A 375 2.52 6.18 -10.52
CA THR A 375 2.87 4.76 -10.67
C THR A 375 2.60 4.30 -12.09
N SER A 376 3.26 3.24 -12.55
CA SER A 376 3.01 2.65 -13.87
C SER A 376 2.24 1.33 -13.74
N PHE A 377 1.48 1.00 -14.78
CA PHE A 377 0.81 -0.29 -14.91
C PHE A 377 0.76 -0.71 -16.37
N ASP A 378 0.81 -2.02 -16.62
CA ASP A 378 0.79 -2.59 -17.94
C ASP A 378 -0.59 -3.10 -18.31
N ILE A 379 -1.02 -2.80 -19.53
CA ILE A 379 -2.12 -3.48 -20.21
C ILE A 379 -1.48 -4.48 -21.15
N THR A 380 -1.73 -5.76 -20.92
CA THR A 380 -1.18 -6.85 -21.72
C THR A 380 -2.30 -7.58 -22.46
N GLN A 381 -1.98 -8.13 -23.63
CA GLN A 381 -2.88 -9.13 -24.23
C GLN A 381 -2.62 -10.46 -23.54
N ALA A 382 -3.66 -11.12 -23.07
CA ALA A 382 -3.50 -12.48 -22.61
C ALA A 382 -3.07 -13.33 -23.82
N VAL A 383 -1.80 -13.68 -23.87
CA VAL A 383 -1.29 -14.75 -24.72
C VAL A 383 -1.70 -16.08 -24.07
N GLY A 384 -2.98 -16.30 -23.96
CA GLY A 384 -3.55 -17.52 -23.44
C GLY A 384 -4.41 -18.14 -24.52
N ILE A 385 -4.35 -19.44 -24.66
CA ILE A 385 -5.44 -20.18 -25.29
C ILE A 385 -6.69 -19.82 -24.47
N ALA A 386 -7.58 -19.00 -25.04
CA ALA A 386 -8.84 -18.69 -24.39
C ALA A 386 -9.49 -20.03 -24.00
N SER A 387 -9.58 -20.30 -22.71
CA SER A 387 -10.47 -21.35 -22.23
C SER A 387 -11.87 -20.81 -22.50
N VAL A 388 -12.45 -21.22 -23.61
CA VAL A 388 -13.80 -20.86 -24.01
C VAL A 388 -14.73 -21.40 -22.96
N SER A 389 -15.22 -20.55 -22.06
CA SER A 389 -16.36 -20.85 -21.22
C SER A 389 -17.54 -21.15 -22.12
N ASP A 390 -18.06 -22.39 -22.08
CA ASP A 390 -19.38 -22.85 -22.49
C ASP A 390 -19.94 -22.58 -23.92
N ALA A 391 -19.20 -22.01 -24.83
CA ALA A 391 -19.61 -21.92 -26.22
C ALA A 391 -19.09 -23.14 -26.99
N GLY A 392 -19.88 -24.26 -26.95
CA GLY A 392 -19.67 -25.44 -27.76
C GLY A 392 -18.70 -26.45 -27.15
N GLN A 393 -19.18 -27.38 -26.33
CA GLN A 393 -18.42 -28.59 -25.98
C GLN A 393 -18.15 -29.42 -27.24
N LEU A 394 -16.93 -29.32 -27.79
CA LEU A 394 -16.46 -30.31 -28.75
C LEU A 394 -15.95 -31.55 -28.00
N ILE A 395 -16.59 -32.64 -28.18
CA ILE A 395 -16.23 -33.95 -27.64
C ILE A 395 -15.51 -34.74 -28.74
N LEU A 396 -14.32 -35.22 -28.40
CA LEU A 396 -13.48 -36.01 -29.32
C LEU A 396 -13.35 -37.43 -28.77
N PHE A 397 -13.75 -38.42 -29.55
CA PHE A 397 -13.68 -39.81 -29.13
C PHE A 397 -13.57 -40.78 -30.36
N PRO A 398 -12.95 -41.96 -30.18
CA PRO A 398 -12.17 -42.37 -29.03
C PRO A 398 -10.87 -41.61 -28.92
N ASN A 399 -10.35 -41.51 -27.71
CA ASN A 399 -9.02 -40.93 -27.47
C ASN A 399 -8.35 -41.69 -26.30
N PRO A 400 -7.35 -42.54 -26.53
CA PRO A 400 -6.58 -42.73 -27.77
C PRO A 400 -7.41 -43.23 -28.97
N ALA A 401 -7.03 -42.80 -30.17
CA ALA A 401 -7.66 -43.13 -31.43
C ALA A 401 -6.93 -44.23 -32.19
N ASN A 402 -7.68 -45.14 -32.80
CA ASN A 402 -7.20 -46.15 -33.73
C ASN A 402 -8.02 -46.08 -35.02
N GLY A 403 -7.43 -45.54 -36.07
CA GLY A 403 -8.00 -45.43 -37.40
C GLY A 403 -9.03 -44.29 -37.60
N ILE A 404 -10.01 -44.13 -36.70
CA ILE A 404 -11.09 -43.13 -36.85
C ILE A 404 -11.34 -42.41 -35.55
N ILE A 405 -11.66 -41.11 -35.66
CA ILE A 405 -12.13 -40.27 -34.56
C ILE A 405 -13.46 -39.61 -34.93
N ASN A 406 -14.31 -39.47 -33.93
CA ASN A 406 -15.53 -38.69 -34.01
C ASN A 406 -15.35 -37.40 -33.22
N LEU A 407 -15.67 -36.27 -33.84
CA LEU A 407 -15.71 -34.94 -33.22
C LEU A 407 -17.17 -34.50 -33.20
N SER A 408 -17.77 -34.43 -32.02
CA SER A 408 -19.18 -34.02 -31.83
C SER A 408 -19.24 -32.76 -30.99
N GLY A 409 -20.09 -31.81 -31.38
CA GLY A 409 -20.32 -30.61 -30.61
C GLY A 409 -21.21 -29.60 -31.30
N ARG A 410 -21.44 -28.47 -30.60
CA ARG A 410 -22.22 -27.36 -31.13
C ARG A 410 -21.29 -26.32 -31.70
N ILE A 411 -21.43 -25.99 -32.98
CA ILE A 411 -20.72 -24.91 -33.65
C ILE A 411 -21.67 -23.72 -33.69
N LEU A 412 -21.19 -22.54 -33.20
CA LEU A 412 -21.94 -21.30 -33.37
C LEU A 412 -22.01 -20.94 -34.85
N GLU A 413 -23.05 -20.22 -35.23
CA GLU A 413 -23.29 -19.85 -36.62
C GLU A 413 -22.05 -19.20 -37.26
N SER A 414 -21.56 -19.81 -38.34
CA SER A 414 -20.35 -19.41 -39.03
C SER A 414 -20.40 -19.79 -40.49
N GLU A 415 -19.96 -18.83 -41.34
CA GLU A 415 -19.80 -19.09 -42.78
C GLU A 415 -18.70 -20.12 -43.09
N LYS A 416 -17.70 -20.22 -42.21
CA LYS A 416 -16.55 -21.14 -42.38
C LYS A 416 -16.16 -21.77 -41.04
N CYS A 417 -15.94 -23.10 -41.07
CA CYS A 417 -15.29 -23.83 -39.99
C CYS A 417 -14.08 -24.57 -40.54
N LYS A 418 -12.93 -24.38 -39.94
CA LYS A 418 -11.69 -25.05 -40.32
C LYS A 418 -11.28 -26.02 -39.20
N LEU A 419 -11.09 -27.28 -39.57
CA LEU A 419 -10.48 -28.28 -38.69
C LEU A 419 -9.05 -28.56 -39.14
N THR A 420 -8.11 -28.42 -38.21
CA THR A 420 -6.68 -28.64 -38.47
C THR A 420 -6.12 -29.63 -37.43
N LEU A 421 -5.44 -30.66 -37.86
CA LEU A 421 -4.71 -31.59 -36.99
C LEU A 421 -3.21 -31.33 -37.15
N SER A 422 -2.51 -30.99 -36.04
CA SER A 422 -1.10 -30.73 -36.04
C SER A 422 -0.38 -31.42 -34.87
N ASN A 423 0.94 -31.64 -35.02
CA ASN A 423 1.77 -32.12 -33.91
C ASN A 423 2.23 -30.94 -32.99
N CYS A 424 3.01 -31.25 -31.97
CA CYS A 424 3.48 -30.27 -30.97
C CYS A 424 4.45 -29.21 -31.53
N ILE A 425 5.04 -29.42 -32.72
CA ILE A 425 5.90 -28.42 -33.41
C ILE A 425 5.14 -27.67 -34.49
N GLY A 426 3.79 -27.83 -34.57
CA GLY A 426 2.93 -27.10 -35.50
C GLY A 426 2.88 -27.68 -36.94
N GLN A 427 3.49 -28.84 -37.22
CA GLN A 427 3.37 -29.50 -38.50
C GLN A 427 1.94 -30.01 -38.67
N VAL A 428 1.29 -29.64 -39.79
CA VAL A 428 -0.09 -30.00 -40.11
C VAL A 428 -0.13 -31.35 -40.83
N PHE A 429 -0.99 -32.25 -40.34
CA PHE A 429 -1.24 -33.58 -40.89
C PHE A 429 -2.59 -33.70 -41.60
N MET A 430 -3.56 -32.84 -41.20
CA MET A 430 -4.91 -32.83 -41.81
C MET A 430 -5.45 -31.39 -41.73
N GLU A 431 -6.13 -30.97 -42.78
CA GLU A 431 -6.89 -29.72 -42.85
C GLU A 431 -8.19 -29.93 -43.62
N ASN A 432 -9.31 -29.65 -42.97
CA ASN A 432 -10.63 -29.70 -43.56
C ASN A 432 -11.38 -28.39 -43.38
N ASN A 433 -12.01 -27.93 -44.44
CA ASN A 433 -12.81 -26.72 -44.43
C ASN A 433 -14.30 -27.03 -44.68
N TYR A 434 -15.14 -26.50 -43.81
CA TYR A 434 -16.59 -26.66 -43.90
C TYR A 434 -17.24 -25.30 -44.05
N LEU A 435 -18.27 -25.21 -44.86
CA LEU A 435 -18.99 -23.94 -45.14
C LEU A 435 -20.42 -24.02 -44.62
N ASN A 436 -20.95 -22.89 -44.14
CA ASN A 436 -22.33 -22.68 -43.71
C ASN A 436 -22.83 -23.70 -42.68
N ILE A 437 -22.03 -23.94 -41.65
CA ILE A 437 -22.39 -24.86 -40.57
C ILE A 437 -22.85 -24.08 -39.33
N SER A 438 -23.95 -24.57 -38.73
CA SER A 438 -24.46 -24.05 -37.47
C SER A 438 -25.19 -25.12 -36.68
N GLY A 439 -25.13 -25.07 -35.37
CA GLY A 439 -25.83 -26.04 -34.51
C GLY A 439 -24.97 -27.22 -34.09
N LYS A 440 -25.60 -28.35 -33.79
CA LYS A 440 -24.90 -29.59 -33.41
C LYS A 440 -24.41 -30.31 -34.66
N HIS A 441 -23.12 -30.60 -34.72
CA HIS A 441 -22.45 -31.31 -35.79
C HIS A 441 -21.62 -32.46 -35.28
N GLU A 442 -21.49 -33.50 -36.16
CA GLU A 442 -20.61 -34.63 -35.93
C GLU A 442 -19.71 -34.80 -37.17
N PHE A 443 -18.40 -34.81 -36.92
CA PHE A 443 -17.39 -35.02 -37.95
C PHE A 443 -16.71 -36.35 -37.71
N ILE A 444 -16.56 -37.14 -38.73
CA ILE A 444 -15.79 -38.38 -38.72
C ILE A 444 -14.51 -38.14 -39.48
N LEU A 445 -13.37 -38.26 -38.79
CA LEU A 445 -12.05 -38.02 -39.37
C LEU A 445 -11.23 -39.32 -39.32
N SER A 446 -10.59 -39.67 -40.44
CA SER A 446 -9.66 -40.79 -40.49
C SER A 446 -8.28 -40.36 -40.01
N VAL A 447 -7.68 -41.12 -39.09
CA VAL A 447 -6.33 -40.94 -38.58
C VAL A 447 -5.47 -42.19 -38.81
N SER A 448 -5.94 -43.12 -39.68
CA SER A 448 -5.26 -44.40 -39.95
C SER A 448 -3.87 -44.24 -40.56
N GLU A 449 -3.64 -43.16 -41.33
CA GLU A 449 -2.32 -42.86 -41.96
C GLU A 449 -1.45 -41.91 -41.14
N ILE A 450 -1.96 -41.48 -39.94
CA ILE A 450 -1.23 -40.57 -39.09
C ILE A 450 -0.33 -41.37 -38.14
N PRO A 451 0.97 -41.06 -38.03
CA PRO A 451 1.88 -41.80 -37.15
C PRO A 451 1.41 -41.77 -35.68
N ASN A 452 1.74 -42.83 -34.94
CA ASN A 452 1.48 -42.86 -33.51
C ASN A 452 2.10 -41.68 -32.79
N GLY A 453 1.32 -40.98 -31.97
CA GLY A 453 1.84 -39.77 -31.30
C GLY A 453 0.75 -38.89 -30.65
N VAL A 454 1.19 -37.72 -30.16
CA VAL A 454 0.33 -36.69 -29.57
C VAL A 454 0.11 -35.58 -30.59
N TYR A 455 -1.14 -35.25 -30.82
CA TYR A 455 -1.60 -34.24 -31.77
C TYR A 455 -2.56 -33.26 -31.12
N PHE A 456 -2.79 -32.14 -31.79
CA PHE A 456 -3.78 -31.14 -31.42
C PHE A 456 -4.75 -30.94 -32.58
N LEU A 457 -6.02 -31.25 -32.33
CA LEU A 457 -7.12 -30.97 -33.26
C LEU A 457 -7.65 -29.57 -32.93
N THR A 458 -7.51 -28.67 -33.87
CA THR A 458 -8.00 -27.29 -33.75
C THR A 458 -9.24 -27.13 -34.60
N CYS A 459 -10.31 -26.57 -34.02
CA CYS A 459 -11.52 -26.17 -34.73
C CYS A 459 -11.62 -24.65 -34.67
N GLU A 460 -11.57 -23.98 -35.82
CA GLU A 460 -11.70 -22.52 -35.97
C GLU A 460 -13.01 -22.20 -36.70
N SER A 461 -13.88 -21.40 -36.07
CA SER A 461 -15.18 -20.99 -36.60
C SER A 461 -15.47 -19.54 -36.21
N GLY A 462 -15.41 -18.62 -37.16
CA GLY A 462 -15.51 -17.19 -36.90
C GLY A 462 -14.41 -16.72 -35.96
N LEU A 463 -14.79 -16.14 -34.83
CA LEU A 463 -13.86 -15.71 -33.76
C LEU A 463 -13.56 -16.82 -32.72
N THR A 464 -14.13 -18.00 -32.91
CA THR A 464 -14.01 -19.11 -31.95
C THR A 464 -12.91 -20.08 -32.40
N LYS A 465 -12.00 -20.41 -31.50
CA LYS A 465 -10.96 -21.41 -31.70
C LYS A 465 -10.97 -22.40 -30.54
N ILE A 466 -11.21 -23.68 -30.84
CA ILE A 466 -11.22 -24.77 -29.85
C ILE A 466 -10.09 -25.74 -30.20
N VAL A 467 -9.29 -26.10 -29.20
CA VAL A 467 -8.17 -27.08 -29.36
C VAL A 467 -8.43 -28.27 -28.47
N LYS A 468 -8.30 -29.48 -29.04
CA LYS A 468 -8.41 -30.75 -28.30
C LYS A 468 -7.13 -31.58 -28.51
N LYS A 469 -6.62 -32.12 -27.42
CA LYS A 469 -5.52 -33.10 -27.48
C LYS A 469 -6.02 -34.41 -27.98
N LEU A 470 -5.36 -34.99 -28.99
CA LEU A 470 -5.59 -36.30 -29.55
C LEU A 470 -4.36 -37.16 -29.37
N ILE A 471 -4.53 -38.41 -28.96
CA ILE A 471 -3.50 -39.43 -28.97
C ILE A 471 -3.86 -40.40 -30.09
N VAL A 472 -3.00 -40.57 -31.07
CA VAL A 472 -3.11 -41.55 -32.14
C VAL A 472 -2.28 -42.76 -31.76
N GLN A 473 -2.93 -43.95 -31.81
CA GLN A 473 -2.30 -45.23 -31.49
C GLN A 473 -2.85 -46.30 -32.46
N ASN A 474 -2.44 -46.20 -33.71
CA ASN A 474 -2.74 -47.16 -34.76
C ASN A 474 -1.99 -48.49 -34.49
N GLN A 475 -2.68 -49.64 -34.73
CA GLN A 475 -2.09 -51.00 -34.59
C GLN A 475 -1.23 -51.36 -35.78
#